data_6235b39c5da2c842fbe16ade68832b63
#
_entry.id   6235b39c5da2c842fbe16ade68832b63
#
_cell.length_a   1.000
_cell.length_b   1.000
_cell.length_c   1.000
_cell.angle_alpha   90.00
_cell.angle_beta   90.00
_cell.angle_gamma   90.00
#
_symmetry.space_group_name_H-M   'P 1'
#
loop_
_entity.id
_entity.type
_entity.pdbx_description
1 polymer ?
#
loop_
_entity_poly.entity_id
_entity_poly.type
_entity_poly.pdbx_seq_one_letter_code
_entity_poly.pdbx_strand_id
1 'polypeptide(L)'
;AQSLLPPSNLGDYNQAIMEFGSRQCKPQSPNCNACPLIASCSAYATGSIKKLPVKLKKTKVTKKYFNFLVMNSNDQKTVLEQRTEKGIWQQLYQFPLIETPSSVSEDAFLKHPELADKLEVSHKKITLYNTTDIIHKLSHQELHIKFWIINTTKSTENAIKWSDIKTLPVPIVIERFINNFQL
;
A
#
# COMPACT_ATOMS: atom_id res chain seq x y z
N ALA A 1 28.62 -17.05 -4.42
CA ALA A 1 28.18 -15.66 -4.74
C ALA A 1 29.38 -14.70 -4.76
N GLN A 2 30.21 -14.66 -3.71
CA GLN A 2 31.36 -13.74 -3.62
C GLN A 2 32.38 -13.89 -4.79
N SER A 3 32.59 -15.09 -5.31
CA SER A 3 33.48 -15.34 -6.46
C SER A 3 33.04 -14.73 -7.78
N LEU A 4 31.80 -14.29 -7.86
CA LEU A 4 31.20 -13.66 -9.05
C LEU A 4 31.14 -12.14 -8.97
N LEU A 5 31.49 -11.56 -7.83
CA LEU A 5 31.43 -10.13 -7.62
C LEU A 5 32.73 -9.44 -8.07
N PRO A 6 32.65 -8.30 -8.75
CA PRO A 6 33.81 -7.49 -9.07
C PRO A 6 34.39 -6.85 -7.79
N PRO A 7 35.67 -6.46 -7.80
CA PRO A 7 36.31 -5.85 -6.62
C PRO A 7 35.76 -4.46 -6.27
N SER A 8 35.07 -3.78 -7.20
CA SER A 8 34.49 -2.44 -7.04
C SER A 8 33.17 -2.33 -7.76
N ASN A 9 32.42 -1.24 -7.52
CA ASN A 9 31.13 -0.91 -8.17
C ASN A 9 30.06 -2.01 -8.03
N LEU A 10 29.98 -2.61 -6.84
CA LEU A 10 29.06 -3.72 -6.54
C LEU A 10 27.59 -3.35 -6.80
N GLY A 11 27.19 -2.10 -6.55
CA GLY A 11 25.84 -1.62 -6.79
C GLY A 11 25.48 -1.65 -8.29
N ASP A 12 26.32 -1.07 -9.13
CA ASP A 12 26.12 -1.02 -10.59
C ASP A 12 26.15 -2.44 -11.19
N TYR A 13 27.05 -3.28 -10.68
CA TYR A 13 27.12 -4.67 -11.13
C TYR A 13 25.83 -5.45 -10.84
N ASN A 14 25.32 -5.34 -9.61
CA ASN A 14 24.06 -5.99 -9.24
C ASN A 14 22.88 -5.45 -10.06
N GLN A 15 22.83 -4.12 -10.26
CA GLN A 15 21.80 -3.49 -11.08
C GLN A 15 21.87 -3.98 -12.53
N ALA A 16 23.07 -4.06 -13.10
CA ALA A 16 23.29 -4.54 -14.46
C ALA A 16 22.82 -5.99 -14.64
N ILE A 17 23.11 -6.89 -13.68
CA ILE A 17 22.61 -8.28 -13.72
C ILE A 17 21.10 -8.32 -13.70
N MET A 18 20.45 -7.55 -12.82
CA MET A 18 18.99 -7.50 -12.72
C MET A 18 18.37 -6.98 -14.03
N GLU A 19 18.92 -5.90 -14.60
CA GLU A 19 18.44 -5.33 -15.83
C GLU A 19 18.66 -6.27 -17.03
N PHE A 20 19.82 -6.86 -17.13
CA PHE A 20 20.12 -7.86 -18.15
C PHE A 20 19.13 -9.04 -18.08
N GLY A 21 18.90 -9.58 -16.89
CA GLY A 21 17.95 -10.66 -16.68
C GLY A 21 16.52 -10.29 -17.08
N SER A 22 16.10 -9.06 -16.83
CA SER A 22 14.75 -8.57 -17.17
C SER A 22 14.56 -8.31 -18.66
N ARG A 23 15.59 -7.84 -19.35
CA ARG A 23 15.53 -7.44 -20.78
C ARG A 23 15.86 -8.58 -21.73
N GLN A 24 16.91 -9.35 -21.44
CA GLN A 24 17.44 -10.40 -22.31
C GLN A 24 16.80 -11.76 -22.05
N CYS A 25 16.77 -12.20 -20.77
CA CYS A 25 16.29 -13.53 -20.39
C CYS A 25 14.80 -13.52 -20.03
N LYS A 26 13.95 -13.02 -20.96
CA LYS A 26 12.52 -12.92 -20.72
C LYS A 26 11.85 -14.28 -20.54
N PRO A 27 10.81 -14.39 -19.68
CA PRO A 27 10.07 -15.64 -19.47
C PRO A 27 9.38 -16.19 -20.71
N GLN A 28 9.10 -15.32 -21.68
CA GLN A 28 8.49 -15.68 -22.97
C GLN A 28 9.37 -15.21 -24.12
N SER A 29 9.69 -16.14 -25.02
CA SER A 29 10.45 -15.88 -26.25
C SER A 29 11.71 -15.05 -26.07
N PRO A 30 12.67 -15.46 -25.19
CA PRO A 30 13.93 -14.77 -25.08
C PRO A 30 14.73 -14.88 -26.38
N ASN A 31 15.39 -13.79 -26.81
CA ASN A 31 16.27 -13.82 -27.98
C ASN A 31 17.63 -14.40 -27.59
N CYS A 32 17.72 -15.74 -27.48
CA CYS A 32 18.93 -16.42 -27.06
C CYS A 32 20.09 -16.28 -28.05
N ASN A 33 19.79 -16.21 -29.36
CA ASN A 33 20.81 -16.08 -30.38
C ASN A 33 21.60 -14.77 -30.33
N ALA A 34 20.96 -13.70 -29.82
CA ALA A 34 21.63 -12.41 -29.61
C ALA A 34 22.13 -12.24 -28.17
N CYS A 35 22.12 -13.31 -27.35
CA CYS A 35 22.55 -13.23 -25.95
C CYS A 35 24.08 -13.33 -25.84
N PRO A 36 24.77 -12.35 -25.24
CA PRO A 36 26.23 -12.40 -25.10
C PRO A 36 26.70 -13.55 -24.16
N LEU A 37 25.79 -14.11 -23.34
CA LEU A 37 26.07 -15.21 -22.42
C LEU A 37 25.68 -16.58 -23.00
N ILE A 38 25.35 -16.71 -24.30
CA ILE A 38 24.85 -17.95 -24.89
C ILE A 38 25.82 -19.11 -24.72
N ALA A 39 27.13 -18.87 -24.88
CA ALA A 39 28.17 -19.88 -24.80
C ALA A 39 28.30 -20.53 -23.40
N SER A 40 27.97 -19.77 -22.33
CA SER A 40 28.03 -20.25 -20.93
C SER A 40 26.64 -20.53 -20.35
N CYS A 41 25.59 -20.41 -21.15
CA CYS A 41 24.22 -20.53 -20.66
C CYS A 41 23.80 -22.00 -20.49
N SER A 42 23.66 -22.46 -19.25
CA SER A 42 23.20 -23.81 -18.93
C SER A 42 21.80 -24.10 -19.49
N ALA A 43 20.88 -23.14 -19.45
CA ALA A 43 19.51 -23.30 -19.96
C ALA A 43 19.50 -23.53 -21.49
N TYR A 44 20.41 -22.87 -22.21
CA TYR A 44 20.56 -23.05 -23.64
C TYR A 44 21.21 -24.42 -23.95
N ALA A 45 22.31 -24.76 -23.27
CA ALA A 45 23.04 -26.02 -23.45
C ALA A 45 22.15 -27.25 -23.14
N THR A 46 21.25 -27.16 -22.17
CA THR A 46 20.37 -28.27 -21.76
C THR A 46 18.99 -28.25 -22.44
N GLY A 47 18.72 -27.29 -23.33
CA GLY A 47 17.40 -27.14 -23.98
C GLY A 47 16.27 -26.79 -23.01
N SER A 48 16.59 -26.29 -21.82
CA SER A 48 15.60 -26.01 -20.76
C SER A 48 15.07 -24.59 -20.71
N ILE A 49 15.29 -23.79 -21.76
CA ILE A 49 14.87 -22.36 -21.86
C ILE A 49 13.41 -22.16 -21.52
N LYS A 50 12.51 -23.03 -22.03
CA LYS A 50 11.05 -22.93 -21.77
C LYS A 50 10.66 -23.18 -20.31
N LYS A 51 11.54 -23.80 -19.53
CA LYS A 51 11.32 -24.14 -18.11
C LYS A 51 11.93 -23.10 -17.18
N LEU A 52 12.72 -22.16 -17.72
CA LEU A 52 13.48 -21.16 -16.95
C LEU A 52 13.14 -19.73 -17.47
N PRO A 53 13.13 -18.72 -16.61
CA PRO A 53 13.22 -18.82 -15.14
C PRO A 53 12.04 -19.58 -14.53
N VAL A 54 12.27 -20.28 -13.43
CA VAL A 54 11.21 -21.02 -12.72
C VAL A 54 10.16 -20.03 -12.23
N LYS A 55 8.93 -20.17 -12.70
CA LYS A 55 7.82 -19.33 -12.24
C LYS A 55 7.31 -19.85 -10.89
N LEU A 56 7.49 -19.08 -9.86
CA LEU A 56 6.82 -19.33 -8.58
C LEU A 56 5.30 -19.26 -8.77
N LYS A 57 4.56 -20.06 -8.03
CA LYS A 57 3.08 -19.99 -8.01
C LYS A 57 2.69 -18.54 -7.66
N LYS A 58 1.72 -17.98 -8.41
CA LYS A 58 1.18 -16.66 -8.08
C LYS A 58 0.67 -16.68 -6.64
N THR A 59 1.16 -15.78 -5.83
CA THR A 59 0.68 -15.59 -4.46
C THR A 59 -0.79 -15.18 -4.52
N LYS A 60 -1.64 -15.83 -3.71
CA LYS A 60 -3.06 -15.48 -3.63
C LYS A 60 -3.16 -14.06 -3.05
N VAL A 61 -3.79 -13.16 -3.80
CA VAL A 61 -4.03 -11.79 -3.31
C VAL A 61 -5.18 -11.85 -2.30
N THR A 62 -4.94 -11.32 -1.10
CA THR A 62 -5.94 -11.20 -0.04
C THR A 62 -6.61 -9.82 -0.12
N LYS A 63 -7.94 -9.79 -0.11
CA LYS A 63 -8.70 -8.54 -0.04
C LYS A 63 -8.84 -8.10 1.41
N LYS A 64 -8.66 -6.79 1.65
CA LYS A 64 -8.89 -6.14 2.93
C LYS A 64 -9.77 -4.92 2.74
N TYR A 65 -10.65 -4.66 3.69
CA TYR A 65 -11.62 -3.56 3.64
C TYR A 65 -11.33 -2.59 4.77
N PHE A 66 -10.84 -1.42 4.41
CA PHE A 66 -10.40 -0.38 5.32
C PHE A 66 -11.40 0.76 5.35
N ASN A 67 -11.92 1.04 6.53
CA ASN A 67 -12.83 2.15 6.78
C ASN A 67 -12.10 3.17 7.65
N PHE A 68 -11.56 4.23 7.03
CA PHE A 68 -10.87 5.29 7.73
C PHE A 68 -11.83 6.32 8.31
N LEU A 69 -11.66 6.66 9.57
CA LEU A 69 -12.43 7.66 10.30
C LEU A 69 -11.71 9.01 10.25
N VAL A 70 -12.22 9.94 9.46
CA VAL A 70 -11.64 11.26 9.28
C VAL A 70 -12.36 12.25 10.19
N MET A 71 -11.80 12.49 11.37
CA MET A 71 -12.31 13.51 12.29
C MET A 71 -12.06 14.89 11.69
N ASN A 72 -13.11 15.66 11.48
CA ASN A 72 -13.04 17.03 10.98
C ASN A 72 -13.64 17.97 12.01
N SER A 73 -12.80 18.61 12.81
CA SER A 73 -13.24 19.48 13.89
C SER A 73 -13.35 20.94 13.43
N ASN A 74 -14.21 21.70 14.09
CA ASN A 74 -14.42 23.13 13.79
C ASN A 74 -13.14 23.97 13.97
N ASP A 75 -12.18 23.52 14.78
CA ASP A 75 -10.88 24.15 15.01
C ASP A 75 -9.80 23.67 14.03
N GLN A 76 -10.21 23.11 12.88
CA GLN A 76 -9.35 22.68 11.76
C GLN A 76 -8.30 21.66 12.18
N LYS A 77 -8.71 20.68 12.97
CA LYS A 77 -7.85 19.57 13.38
C LYS A 77 -8.45 18.22 13.00
N THR A 78 -7.59 17.21 12.95
CA THR A 78 -7.94 15.82 12.74
C THR A 78 -7.10 14.92 13.62
N VAL A 79 -7.40 13.62 13.64
CA VAL A 79 -6.66 12.62 14.40
C VAL A 79 -5.94 11.68 13.45
N LEU A 80 -4.66 11.44 13.69
CA LEU A 80 -3.88 10.40 13.03
C LEU A 80 -3.26 9.47 14.09
N GLU A 81 -3.18 8.20 13.75
CA GLU A 81 -2.56 7.14 14.53
C GLU A 81 -1.32 6.60 13.80
N GLN A 82 -0.22 6.38 14.50
CA GLN A 82 0.94 5.71 13.92
C GLN A 82 0.74 4.19 13.95
N ARG A 83 0.94 3.52 12.82
CA ARG A 83 0.91 2.05 12.74
C ARG A 83 2.21 1.47 13.29
N THR A 84 2.18 1.02 14.53
CA THR A 84 3.34 0.41 15.20
C THR A 84 3.46 -1.08 14.94
N GLU A 85 2.35 -1.74 14.65
CA GLU A 85 2.31 -3.18 14.42
C GLU A 85 2.96 -3.59 13.11
N LYS A 86 3.49 -4.83 13.10
CA LYS A 86 4.13 -5.43 11.94
C LYS A 86 3.13 -5.64 10.80
N GLY A 87 3.46 -5.16 9.61
CA GLY A 87 2.58 -5.30 8.44
C GLY A 87 2.74 -4.19 7.41
N ILE A 88 1.73 -4.03 6.56
CA ILE A 88 1.73 -2.93 5.58
C ILE A 88 1.72 -1.58 6.29
N TRP A 89 2.46 -0.61 5.72
CA TRP A 89 2.51 0.77 6.21
C TRP A 89 3.00 0.91 7.66
N GLN A 90 3.79 -0.05 8.15
CA GLN A 90 4.40 0.04 9.47
C GLN A 90 5.18 1.34 9.62
N GLN A 91 5.05 2.00 10.78
CA GLN A 91 5.61 3.31 11.13
C GLN A 91 5.01 4.51 10.36
N LEU A 92 4.09 4.29 9.41
CA LEU A 92 3.37 5.40 8.78
C LEU A 92 2.16 5.82 9.62
N TYR A 93 1.76 7.08 9.45
CA TYR A 93 0.55 7.62 10.07
C TYR A 93 -0.67 7.40 9.19
N GLN A 94 -1.80 7.15 9.81
CA GLN A 94 -3.08 6.96 9.16
C GLN A 94 -4.23 7.53 10.00
N PHE A 95 -5.40 7.73 9.40
CA PHE A 95 -6.61 7.97 10.17
C PHE A 95 -6.99 6.74 10.99
N PRO A 96 -7.70 6.89 12.13
CA PRO A 96 -8.26 5.76 12.86
C PRO A 96 -8.99 4.81 11.92
N LEU A 97 -8.75 3.51 12.07
CA LEU A 97 -9.17 2.47 11.13
C LEU A 97 -10.14 1.49 11.77
N ILE A 98 -11.22 1.16 11.05
CA ILE A 98 -12.04 -0.03 11.29
C ILE A 98 -11.86 -0.97 10.08
N GLU A 99 -11.30 -2.16 10.31
CA GLU A 99 -11.13 -3.19 9.29
C GLU A 99 -12.37 -4.11 9.30
N THR A 100 -13.01 -4.30 8.15
CA THR A 100 -14.21 -5.15 8.02
C THR A 100 -13.93 -6.35 7.11
N PRO A 101 -14.66 -7.48 7.26
CA PRO A 101 -14.44 -8.67 6.44
C PRO A 101 -14.89 -8.50 4.97
N SER A 102 -15.74 -7.52 4.70
CA SER A 102 -16.24 -7.17 3.36
C SER A 102 -16.55 -5.69 3.25
N SER A 103 -16.84 -5.20 2.04
CA SER A 103 -17.32 -3.84 1.87
C SER A 103 -18.66 -3.64 2.59
N VAL A 104 -18.78 -2.52 3.29
CA VAL A 104 -19.96 -2.21 4.11
C VAL A 104 -20.77 -1.06 3.49
N SER A 105 -22.10 -1.13 3.61
CA SER A 105 -22.99 -0.01 3.31
C SER A 105 -22.95 1.04 4.42
N GLU A 106 -23.44 2.25 4.14
CA GLU A 106 -23.49 3.33 5.13
C GLU A 106 -24.31 2.92 6.36
N ASP A 107 -25.50 2.36 6.16
CA ASP A 107 -26.36 1.91 7.27
C ASP A 107 -25.73 0.81 8.14
N ALA A 108 -25.00 -0.11 7.52
CA ALA A 108 -24.32 -1.19 8.24
C ALA A 108 -23.10 -0.64 9.01
N PHE A 109 -22.38 0.32 8.43
CA PHE A 109 -21.22 0.92 9.08
C PHE A 109 -21.61 1.78 10.29
N LEU A 110 -22.68 2.56 10.18
CA LEU A 110 -23.19 3.39 11.29
C LEU A 110 -23.62 2.57 12.51
N LYS A 111 -23.90 1.28 12.32
CA LYS A 111 -24.26 0.33 13.39
C LYS A 111 -23.07 -0.53 13.82
N HIS A 112 -21.86 -0.28 13.29
CA HIS A 112 -20.70 -1.11 13.61
C HIS A 112 -20.27 -0.89 15.07
N PRO A 113 -20.06 -1.96 15.86
CA PRO A 113 -19.78 -1.85 17.30
C PRO A 113 -18.52 -1.04 17.60
N GLU A 114 -17.43 -1.24 16.84
CA GLU A 114 -16.18 -0.51 17.04
C GLU A 114 -16.30 0.99 16.72
N LEU A 115 -17.33 1.42 16.02
CA LEU A 115 -17.50 2.83 15.70
C LEU A 115 -17.75 3.66 16.97
N ALA A 116 -18.56 3.15 17.89
CA ALA A 116 -18.84 3.81 19.16
C ALA A 116 -17.59 3.92 20.04
N ASP A 117 -16.78 2.88 20.08
CA ASP A 117 -15.54 2.83 20.88
C ASP A 117 -14.46 3.80 20.32
N LYS A 118 -14.46 4.01 19.02
CA LYS A 118 -13.50 4.92 18.35
C LYS A 118 -13.97 6.39 18.34
N LEU A 119 -15.22 6.65 18.66
CA LEU A 119 -15.79 8.01 18.69
C LEU A 119 -15.85 8.53 20.14
N GLU A 120 -14.71 9.01 20.64
CA GLU A 120 -14.60 9.59 21.99
C GLU A 120 -15.26 10.98 22.14
N VAL A 121 -15.63 11.61 21.03
CA VAL A 121 -16.18 12.98 21.02
C VAL A 121 -17.60 13.03 20.50
N SER A 122 -18.37 14.00 21.00
CA SER A 122 -19.68 14.32 20.44
C SER A 122 -19.53 14.73 18.97
N HIS A 123 -20.10 13.94 18.07
CA HIS A 123 -20.11 14.18 16.63
C HIS A 123 -21.44 14.74 16.17
N LYS A 124 -21.40 15.59 15.14
CA LYS A 124 -22.61 16.19 14.55
C LYS A 124 -23.19 15.29 13.45
N LYS A 125 -22.32 14.72 12.62
CA LYS A 125 -22.73 13.94 11.46
C LYS A 125 -21.57 13.07 10.99
N ILE A 126 -21.87 11.85 10.58
CA ILE A 126 -20.97 10.95 9.85
C ILE A 126 -21.43 10.91 8.40
N THR A 127 -20.52 11.05 7.47
CA THR A 127 -20.83 11.06 6.03
C THR A 127 -19.79 10.24 5.27
N LEU A 128 -20.24 9.38 4.37
CA LEU A 128 -19.34 8.64 3.49
C LEU A 128 -18.78 9.58 2.41
N TYR A 129 -17.46 9.69 2.31
CA TYR A 129 -16.77 10.53 1.33
C TYR A 129 -16.80 9.91 -0.08
N ASN A 130 -16.47 8.61 -0.17
CA ASN A 130 -16.42 7.90 -1.45
C ASN A 130 -17.43 6.75 -1.47
N THR A 131 -18.45 6.85 -2.29
CA THR A 131 -19.49 5.82 -2.45
C THR A 131 -18.95 4.53 -3.06
N THR A 132 -17.95 4.62 -3.93
CA THR A 132 -17.23 3.50 -4.52
C THR A 132 -15.92 3.29 -3.78
N ASP A 133 -15.57 2.04 -3.47
CA ASP A 133 -14.31 1.72 -2.80
C ASP A 133 -13.11 2.21 -3.61
N ILE A 134 -12.16 2.90 -2.96
CA ILE A 134 -10.86 3.21 -3.55
C ILE A 134 -10.01 1.95 -3.48
N ILE A 135 -9.64 1.39 -4.63
CA ILE A 135 -8.85 0.16 -4.70
C ILE A 135 -7.37 0.50 -4.74
N HIS A 136 -6.63 0.05 -3.73
CA HIS A 136 -5.18 0.16 -3.67
C HIS A 136 -4.53 -1.22 -3.70
N LYS A 137 -3.78 -1.51 -4.78
CA LYS A 137 -3.17 -2.83 -5.01
C LYS A 137 -1.74 -2.85 -4.48
N LEU A 138 -1.45 -3.84 -3.67
CA LEU A 138 -0.13 -4.21 -3.18
C LEU A 138 0.27 -5.58 -3.74
N SER A 139 1.52 -6.01 -3.53
CA SER A 139 2.02 -7.28 -4.08
C SER A 139 1.18 -8.50 -3.67
N HIS A 140 0.68 -8.52 -2.43
CA HIS A 140 -0.04 -9.67 -1.85
C HIS A 140 -1.42 -9.31 -1.29
N GLN A 141 -1.81 -8.04 -1.38
CA GLN A 141 -3.08 -7.55 -0.84
C GLN A 141 -3.73 -6.56 -1.80
N GLU A 142 -5.06 -6.56 -1.80
CA GLU A 142 -5.88 -5.56 -2.48
C GLU A 142 -6.73 -4.87 -1.40
N LEU A 143 -6.49 -3.59 -1.18
CA LEU A 143 -7.18 -2.81 -0.17
C LEU A 143 -8.36 -2.11 -0.82
N HIS A 144 -9.53 -2.32 -0.25
CA HIS A 144 -10.78 -1.63 -0.56
C HIS A 144 -11.01 -0.58 0.52
N ILE A 145 -10.96 0.69 0.16
CA ILE A 145 -10.85 1.80 1.12
C ILE A 145 -12.06 2.71 1.03
N LYS A 146 -12.64 3.01 2.19
CA LYS A 146 -13.64 4.04 2.39
C LYS A 146 -13.15 5.07 3.41
N PHE A 147 -13.48 6.34 3.18
CA PHE A 147 -13.27 7.44 4.11
C PHE A 147 -14.60 7.92 4.65
N TRP A 148 -14.70 7.98 5.97
CA TRP A 148 -15.89 8.43 6.70
C TRP A 148 -15.58 9.75 7.39
N ILE A 149 -16.21 10.82 6.92
CA ILE A 149 -16.02 12.15 7.48
C ILE A 149 -16.89 12.30 8.71
N ILE A 150 -16.26 12.59 9.84
CA ILE A 150 -16.91 12.74 11.12
C ILE A 150 -16.74 14.19 11.57
N ASN A 151 -17.79 14.99 11.40
CA ASN A 151 -17.77 16.39 11.84
C ASN A 151 -17.96 16.47 13.35
N THR A 152 -17.02 17.10 14.04
CA THR A 152 -17.02 17.29 15.49
C THR A 152 -17.01 18.77 15.85
N THR A 153 -17.51 19.09 17.05
CA THR A 153 -17.49 20.47 17.54
C THR A 153 -16.14 20.89 18.06
N LYS A 154 -15.44 19.96 18.71
CA LYS A 154 -14.11 20.15 19.30
C LYS A 154 -13.19 19.00 18.90
N SER A 155 -11.92 19.26 18.86
CA SER A 155 -10.87 18.24 18.68
C SER A 155 -10.61 17.50 19.98
N THR A 156 -10.06 16.29 19.88
CA THR A 156 -9.47 15.53 20.99
C THR A 156 -8.08 16.07 21.35
N GLU A 157 -7.54 15.67 22.51
CA GLU A 157 -6.21 16.12 22.96
C GLU A 157 -5.10 15.73 21.98
N ASN A 158 -5.22 14.58 21.31
CA ASN A 158 -4.24 14.06 20.36
C ASN A 158 -4.46 14.57 18.91
N ALA A 159 -5.36 15.54 18.71
CA ALA A 159 -5.65 16.07 17.37
C ALA A 159 -4.54 17.01 16.88
N ILE A 160 -4.20 16.88 15.61
CA ILE A 160 -3.22 17.69 14.90
C ILE A 160 -3.92 18.61 13.90
N LYS A 161 -3.31 19.74 13.57
CA LYS A 161 -3.85 20.64 12.54
C LYS A 161 -3.74 20.01 11.17
N TRP A 162 -4.71 20.26 10.31
CA TRP A 162 -4.68 19.81 8.91
C TRP A 162 -3.43 20.31 8.15
N SER A 163 -2.93 21.52 8.49
CA SER A 163 -1.68 22.07 7.93
C SER A 163 -0.46 21.20 8.20
N ASP A 164 -0.43 20.56 9.37
CA ASP A 164 0.75 19.88 9.89
C ASP A 164 0.83 18.42 9.41
N ILE A 165 -0.27 17.87 8.87
CA ILE A 165 -0.30 16.50 8.33
C ILE A 165 0.76 16.29 7.25
N LYS A 166 1.02 17.30 6.42
CA LYS A 166 2.00 17.22 5.32
C LYS A 166 3.44 16.94 5.79
N THR A 167 3.72 17.13 7.08
CA THR A 167 5.03 16.82 7.66
C THR A 167 5.17 15.38 8.12
N LEU A 168 4.05 14.64 8.18
CA LEU A 168 4.02 13.26 8.66
C LEU A 168 4.10 12.27 7.49
N PRO A 169 4.85 11.16 7.67
CA PRO A 169 4.89 10.10 6.67
C PRO A 169 3.56 9.33 6.66
N VAL A 170 2.79 9.47 5.58
CA VAL A 170 1.51 8.80 5.39
C VAL A 170 1.54 7.91 4.14
N PRO A 171 0.72 6.86 4.04
CA PRO A 171 0.55 6.10 2.81
C PRO A 171 0.02 6.97 1.66
N ILE A 172 0.46 6.69 0.42
CA ILE A 172 0.08 7.44 -0.78
C ILE A 172 -1.46 7.60 -0.96
N VAL A 173 -2.25 6.62 -0.53
CA VAL A 173 -3.71 6.69 -0.63
C VAL A 173 -4.29 7.74 0.32
N ILE A 174 -3.71 7.87 1.50
CA ILE A 174 -4.07 8.90 2.50
C ILE A 174 -3.59 10.27 2.03
N GLU A 175 -2.38 10.36 1.51
CA GLU A 175 -1.85 11.61 0.92
C GLU A 175 -2.76 12.12 -0.20
N ARG A 176 -3.18 11.24 -1.12
CA ARG A 176 -4.12 11.60 -2.19
C ARG A 176 -5.47 12.06 -1.65
N PHE A 177 -5.97 11.41 -0.61
CA PHE A 177 -7.20 11.84 0.04
C PHE A 177 -7.04 13.25 0.63
N ILE A 178 -5.97 13.51 1.41
CA ILE A 178 -5.69 14.81 2.04
C ILE A 178 -5.58 15.92 1.00
N ASN A 179 -4.92 15.65 -0.13
CA ASN A 179 -4.75 16.65 -1.19
C ASN A 179 -6.06 16.98 -1.94
N ASN A 180 -7.02 16.08 -1.95
CA ASN A 180 -8.33 16.27 -2.61
C ASN A 180 -9.44 16.67 -1.63
N PHE A 181 -9.22 16.50 -0.34
CA PHE A 181 -10.20 16.88 0.69
C PHE A 181 -10.16 18.38 0.92
N GLN A 182 -11.24 19.04 0.55
CA GLN A 182 -11.44 20.48 0.81
C GLN A 182 -12.16 20.64 2.16
N LEU A 183 -11.54 21.42 3.04
CA LEU A 183 -12.08 21.81 4.35
C LEU A 183 -13.25 22.80 4.22
#